data_f2a64149b7df6e5c2cf0a092448c5300
#
_entry.id   f2a64149b7df6e5c2cf0a092448c5300
#
_cell.length_a   1.000
_cell.length_b   1.000
_cell.length_c   1.000
_cell.angle_alpha   90.00
_cell.angle_beta   90.00
_cell.angle_gamma   90.00
#
_symmetry.space_group_name_H-M   'P 1'
#
loop_
_entity.id
_entity.type
_entity.pdbx_description
1 polymer ?
#
loop_
_entity_poly.entity_id
_entity_poly.type
_entity_poly.pdbx_seq_one_letter_code
_entity_poly.pdbx_strand_id
1 'polypeptide(L)'
;GIRNIIFNVVYFMDATVMALVVKPLVETFVKSYVTPVLANVFKNVKGECEKDLIKCSEALGAYYEHSYERYSIINTLAFKERVKKLKDIYVPLSLCLSENNRDKKAIQINAYPKELLDKYQRVLITDTAGMGKSTLMKRMFLDVIDNKHGIPFFIELRRINGTNDILNEISVQLGGLDNKFDTDLLTRLFREGGNIFFFDGYDEIPSQQKSFVTNNIQEFVTKVPDNTFILTSRPEEELAGLGNFQEFRIKELKKEESYELLRKYDNQGDISKLLINKLKSGNYSMINDFLKNPLLVTLLFVAFDYKQTIPLKKHIFYRQVFDAYFDSHDLSKGDGYVHEKKSKLDIDDFDKVMRRIGFECLRRQQIEFTKDDLLNIIDTARANYPSLSFTSMALLSDLLKAVPLFCQDGVYYKWVHKSLQEYFAAEFIYKDSKSNQDAILSKLYNSKKIDSYINLLDLYFDIDPNGFQKNIVKPFLEAFVDYYEQNYISGSALP
;
A
#
# COMPACT_ATOMS: atom_id res chain seq x y z
N GLY A 1 -3.67 29.50 21.68
CA GLY A 1 -4.49 28.98 22.78
C GLY A 1 -5.81 28.41 22.29
N ILE A 2 -6.68 29.20 21.68
CA ILE A 2 -8.03 28.76 21.27
C ILE A 2 -8.00 27.84 20.05
N ARG A 3 -7.14 28.06 19.05
CA ARG A 3 -6.99 27.17 17.88
C ARG A 3 -6.42 25.78 18.24
N ASN A 4 -5.51 25.69 19.21
CA ASN A 4 -5.02 24.39 19.69
C ASN A 4 -6.09 23.64 20.50
N ILE A 5 -6.93 24.37 21.20
CA ILE A 5 -8.11 23.77 21.90
C ILE A 5 -9.10 23.30 20.83
N ILE A 6 -9.37 24.09 19.81
CA ILE A 6 -10.27 23.72 18.71
C ILE A 6 -9.65 22.56 17.90
N PHE A 7 -8.33 22.56 17.63
CA PHE A 7 -7.64 21.47 16.90
C PHE A 7 -7.65 20.16 17.69
N ASN A 8 -7.31 20.22 19.00
CA ASN A 8 -7.41 19.03 19.86
C ASN A 8 -8.87 18.60 20.06
N VAL A 9 -9.80 19.53 20.18
CA VAL A 9 -11.23 19.24 20.31
C VAL A 9 -11.77 18.66 19.00
N VAL A 10 -11.37 19.16 17.83
CA VAL A 10 -11.79 18.61 16.53
C VAL A 10 -11.15 17.23 16.29
N TYR A 11 -9.88 17.04 16.63
CA TYR A 11 -9.23 15.71 16.53
C TYR A 11 -9.81 14.70 17.50
N PHE A 12 -10.06 15.12 18.77
CA PHE A 12 -10.77 14.30 19.75
C PHE A 12 -12.25 14.13 19.39
N MET A 13 -12.91 15.13 18.83
CA MET A 13 -14.29 15.00 18.35
C MET A 13 -14.39 14.05 17.15
N ASP A 14 -13.46 14.09 16.20
CA ASP A 14 -13.47 13.14 15.06
C ASP A 14 -13.19 11.70 15.53
N ALA A 15 -12.24 11.48 16.43
CA ALA A 15 -11.96 10.17 16.98
C ALA A 15 -13.13 9.69 17.88
N THR A 16 -13.69 10.56 18.70
CA THR A 16 -14.85 10.25 19.56
C THR A 16 -16.11 10.03 18.73
N VAL A 17 -16.33 10.83 17.68
CA VAL A 17 -17.45 10.67 16.75
C VAL A 17 -17.29 9.39 15.93
N MET A 18 -16.08 9.02 15.53
CA MET A 18 -15.82 7.73 14.88
C MET A 18 -16.14 6.56 15.80
N ALA A 19 -15.67 6.57 17.04
CA ALA A 19 -15.98 5.53 18.02
C ALA A 19 -17.50 5.42 18.30
N LEU A 20 -18.18 6.55 18.38
CA LEU A 20 -19.65 6.59 18.59
C LEU A 20 -20.45 6.00 17.41
N VAL A 21 -19.90 6.02 16.19
CA VAL A 21 -20.55 5.47 14.99
C VAL A 21 -20.13 4.03 14.73
N VAL A 22 -18.83 3.73 14.85
CA VAL A 22 -18.26 2.42 14.51
C VAL A 22 -18.74 1.35 15.49
N LYS A 23 -18.69 1.61 16.79
CA LYS A 23 -19.05 0.61 17.81
C LYS A 23 -20.49 0.08 17.66
N PRO A 24 -21.54 0.90 17.54
CA PRO A 24 -22.90 0.39 17.34
C PRO A 24 -23.08 -0.37 16.01
N LEU A 25 -22.36 0.05 14.96
CA LEU A 25 -22.39 -0.63 13.65
C LEU A 25 -21.79 -2.03 13.77
N VAL A 26 -20.60 -2.14 14.37
CA VAL A 26 -19.90 -3.42 14.58
C VAL A 26 -20.70 -4.31 15.53
N GLU A 27 -21.20 -3.79 16.64
CA GLU A 27 -22.08 -4.55 17.54
C GLU A 27 -23.30 -5.11 16.81
N THR A 28 -23.92 -4.31 15.94
CA THR A 28 -25.07 -4.75 15.14
C THR A 28 -24.66 -5.86 14.18
N PHE A 29 -23.51 -5.73 13.51
CA PHE A 29 -22.97 -6.77 12.62
C PHE A 29 -22.69 -8.06 13.38
N VAL A 30 -22.00 -7.98 14.52
CA VAL A 30 -21.67 -9.16 15.34
C VAL A 30 -22.94 -9.83 15.84
N LYS A 31 -23.86 -9.10 16.48
CA LYS A 31 -25.10 -9.65 17.05
C LYS A 31 -26.03 -10.25 15.99
N SER A 32 -26.18 -9.58 14.84
CA SER A 32 -27.18 -9.97 13.84
C SER A 32 -26.66 -10.91 12.76
N TYR A 33 -25.33 -11.02 12.58
CA TYR A 33 -24.73 -11.84 11.53
C TYR A 33 -23.70 -12.83 12.08
N VAL A 34 -22.65 -12.34 12.76
CA VAL A 34 -21.53 -13.19 13.19
C VAL A 34 -21.97 -14.21 14.25
N THR A 35 -22.63 -13.77 15.32
CA THR A 35 -23.07 -14.66 16.40
C THR A 35 -24.01 -15.77 15.94
N PRO A 36 -25.01 -15.55 15.06
CA PRO A 36 -25.81 -16.63 14.48
C PRO A 36 -25.02 -17.64 13.68
N VAL A 37 -24.02 -17.19 12.87
CA VAL A 37 -23.12 -18.09 12.13
C VAL A 37 -22.31 -18.94 13.11
N LEU A 38 -21.67 -18.32 14.09
CA LEU A 38 -20.91 -19.02 15.14
C LEU A 38 -21.80 -20.02 15.91
N ALA A 39 -23.03 -19.65 16.25
CA ALA A 39 -23.95 -20.57 16.91
C ALA A 39 -24.24 -21.84 16.11
N ASN A 40 -24.24 -21.74 14.77
CA ASN A 40 -24.35 -22.92 13.91
C ASN A 40 -23.08 -23.76 13.94
N VAL A 41 -21.89 -23.15 13.89
CA VAL A 41 -20.58 -23.82 13.99
C VAL A 41 -20.47 -24.63 15.28
N PHE A 42 -20.97 -24.09 16.39
CA PHE A 42 -20.84 -24.68 17.71
C PHE A 42 -22.00 -25.61 18.13
N LYS A 43 -23.09 -25.67 17.38
CA LYS A 43 -24.26 -26.53 17.70
C LYS A 43 -23.93 -28.02 17.85
N ASN A 44 -22.89 -28.50 17.16
CA ASN A 44 -22.53 -29.92 17.13
C ASN A 44 -21.47 -30.31 18.18
N VAL A 45 -21.07 -29.40 19.08
CA VAL A 45 -20.05 -29.65 20.11
C VAL A 45 -20.70 -29.79 21.46
N LYS A 46 -20.63 -30.95 22.10
CA LYS A 46 -21.20 -31.20 23.42
C LYS A 46 -20.40 -30.48 24.52
N GLY A 47 -21.07 -29.61 25.31
CA GLY A 47 -20.68 -29.29 26.68
C GLY A 47 -20.04 -27.93 26.98
N GLU A 48 -19.34 -27.26 26.03
CA GLU A 48 -18.65 -25.96 26.27
C GLU A 48 -19.10 -24.84 25.31
N CYS A 49 -20.11 -25.11 24.53
CA CYS A 49 -20.53 -24.28 23.37
C CYS A 49 -20.85 -22.82 23.66
N GLU A 50 -21.47 -22.52 24.81
CA GLU A 50 -21.92 -21.16 25.07
C GLU A 50 -20.78 -20.20 25.43
N LYS A 51 -19.79 -20.71 26.19
CA LYS A 51 -18.58 -19.94 26.52
C LYS A 51 -17.71 -19.67 25.31
N ASP A 52 -17.53 -20.68 24.44
CA ASP A 52 -16.76 -20.56 23.21
C ASP A 52 -17.43 -19.59 22.23
N LEU A 53 -18.75 -19.65 22.11
CA LEU A 53 -19.53 -18.72 21.30
C LEU A 53 -19.37 -17.26 21.77
N ILE A 54 -19.49 -17.03 23.07
CA ILE A 54 -19.31 -15.68 23.66
C ILE A 54 -17.88 -15.19 23.39
N LYS A 55 -16.87 -16.02 23.71
CA LYS A 55 -15.46 -15.69 23.53
C LYS A 55 -15.14 -15.36 22.06
N CYS A 56 -15.64 -16.16 21.11
CA CYS A 56 -15.46 -15.87 19.67
C CYS A 56 -16.17 -14.60 19.25
N SER A 57 -17.40 -14.37 19.71
CA SER A 57 -18.16 -13.17 19.36
C SER A 57 -17.50 -11.90 19.89
N GLU A 58 -16.98 -11.93 21.11
CA GLU A 58 -16.25 -10.81 21.72
C GLU A 58 -14.94 -10.53 21.01
N ALA A 59 -14.13 -11.57 20.73
CA ALA A 59 -12.86 -11.43 20.01
C ALA A 59 -13.04 -10.87 18.59
N LEU A 60 -14.01 -11.41 17.84
CA LEU A 60 -14.36 -10.89 16.51
C LEU A 60 -14.93 -9.47 16.59
N GLY A 61 -15.73 -9.16 17.61
CA GLY A 61 -16.24 -7.82 17.85
C GLY A 61 -15.10 -6.80 18.01
N ALA A 62 -14.17 -7.08 18.91
CA ALA A 62 -13.00 -6.23 19.14
C ALA A 62 -12.12 -6.09 17.87
N TYR A 63 -11.90 -7.18 17.13
CA TYR A 63 -11.17 -7.17 15.87
C TYR A 63 -11.85 -6.28 14.82
N TYR A 64 -13.18 -6.39 14.67
CA TYR A 64 -13.90 -5.55 13.69
C TYR A 64 -13.96 -4.09 14.10
N GLU A 65 -14.14 -3.77 15.37
CA GLU A 65 -14.11 -2.39 15.87
C GLU A 65 -12.77 -1.73 15.52
N HIS A 66 -11.66 -2.36 15.88
CA HIS A 66 -10.33 -1.87 15.57
C HIS A 66 -10.05 -1.80 14.06
N SER A 67 -10.40 -2.86 13.31
CA SER A 67 -10.15 -2.92 11.87
C SER A 67 -11.01 -1.93 11.09
N TYR A 68 -12.27 -1.75 11.48
CA TYR A 68 -13.19 -0.81 10.85
C TYR A 68 -12.72 0.63 11.06
N GLU A 69 -12.32 1.00 12.28
CA GLU A 69 -11.74 2.31 12.57
C GLU A 69 -10.50 2.55 11.71
N ARG A 70 -9.56 1.60 11.74
CA ARG A 70 -8.29 1.70 11.00
C ARG A 70 -8.49 1.82 9.48
N TYR A 71 -9.38 1.04 8.88
CA TYR A 71 -9.57 0.99 7.43
C TYR A 71 -10.55 2.04 6.91
N SER A 72 -11.43 2.57 7.76
CA SER A 72 -12.33 3.67 7.38
C SER A 72 -11.63 5.00 7.18
N ILE A 73 -10.41 5.11 7.69
CA ILE A 73 -9.58 6.30 7.58
C ILE A 73 -8.55 6.08 6.48
N ILE A 74 -8.38 7.08 5.64
CA ILE A 74 -7.33 7.11 4.65
C ILE A 74 -6.32 8.21 4.98
N ASN A 75 -5.06 7.81 5.14
CA ASN A 75 -3.92 8.69 5.13
C ASN A 75 -3.36 8.71 3.71
N THR A 76 -3.67 9.74 2.94
CA THR A 76 -3.07 9.94 1.63
C THR A 76 -2.05 11.08 1.69
N LEU A 77 -1.12 11.08 0.73
CA LEU A 77 -0.17 12.18 0.57
C LEU A 77 -0.86 13.55 0.38
N ALA A 78 -2.13 13.56 -0.03
CA ALA A 78 -2.90 14.77 -0.26
C ALA A 78 -3.41 15.44 1.04
N PHE A 79 -3.44 14.73 2.18
CA PHE A 79 -4.06 15.25 3.41
C PHE A 79 -3.03 15.36 4.53
N LYS A 80 -2.48 16.55 4.70
CA LYS A 80 -1.45 16.83 5.71
C LYS A 80 -2.04 16.99 7.12
N GLU A 81 -3.28 17.49 7.23
CA GLU A 81 -3.84 17.93 8.50
C GLU A 81 -5.24 17.39 8.81
N ARG A 82 -5.87 16.65 7.91
CA ARG A 82 -7.24 16.16 8.07
C ARG A 82 -7.34 14.68 7.76
N VAL A 83 -7.77 13.94 8.76
CA VAL A 83 -8.21 12.56 8.58
C VAL A 83 -9.45 12.56 7.68
N LYS A 84 -9.37 11.86 6.52
CA LYS A 84 -10.53 11.69 5.64
C LYS A 84 -11.06 10.27 5.68
N LYS A 85 -12.37 10.14 5.60
CA LYS A 85 -13.02 8.83 5.52
C LYS A 85 -12.81 8.25 4.12
N LEU A 86 -12.45 6.98 4.05
CA LEU A 86 -12.26 6.27 2.79
C LEU A 86 -13.49 6.39 1.89
N LYS A 87 -14.68 6.28 2.44
CA LYS A 87 -15.95 6.38 1.69
C LYS A 87 -16.11 7.72 0.96
N ASP A 88 -15.61 8.81 1.53
CA ASP A 88 -15.78 10.16 0.98
C ASP A 88 -14.87 10.41 -0.21
N ILE A 89 -13.67 9.81 -0.20
CA ILE A 89 -12.66 10.04 -1.24
C ILE A 89 -12.53 8.87 -2.24
N TYR A 90 -13.15 7.73 -1.96
CA TYR A 90 -13.07 6.59 -2.85
C TYR A 90 -13.74 6.89 -4.20
N VAL A 91 -12.99 6.67 -5.28
CA VAL A 91 -13.50 6.62 -6.66
C VAL A 91 -13.50 5.17 -7.08
N PRO A 92 -14.62 4.65 -7.61
CA PRO A 92 -14.73 3.25 -7.98
C PRO A 92 -13.71 2.84 -9.03
N LEU A 93 -12.95 1.78 -8.74
CA LEU A 93 -11.99 1.20 -9.67
C LEU A 93 -12.69 0.16 -10.56
N SER A 94 -12.18 -0.02 -11.76
CA SER A 94 -12.70 -1.00 -12.71
C SER A 94 -11.74 -2.19 -12.83
N LEU A 95 -12.24 -3.41 -12.68
CA LEU A 95 -11.50 -4.65 -12.89
C LEU A 95 -11.76 -5.24 -14.27
N CYS A 96 -10.76 -5.81 -14.92
CA CYS A 96 -10.87 -6.60 -16.15
C CYS A 96 -10.09 -7.92 -16.00
N LEU A 97 -10.54 -8.97 -16.67
CA LEU A 97 -9.81 -10.24 -16.74
C LEU A 97 -8.46 -10.04 -17.43
N SER A 98 -7.41 -10.65 -16.87
CA SER A 98 -6.04 -10.53 -17.37
C SER A 98 -5.80 -11.23 -18.71
N GLU A 99 -6.62 -12.22 -19.06
CA GLU A 99 -6.48 -12.94 -20.32
C GLU A 99 -6.74 -12.04 -21.54
N ASN A 100 -5.88 -12.14 -22.54
CA ASN A 100 -5.66 -11.39 -23.78
C ASN A 100 -6.90 -10.92 -24.60
N ASN A 101 -7.99 -10.53 -24.00
CA ASN A 101 -9.17 -10.08 -24.71
C ASN A 101 -9.47 -8.60 -24.37
N ARG A 102 -9.08 -7.72 -25.31
CA ARG A 102 -9.31 -6.26 -25.25
C ARG A 102 -10.78 -5.85 -25.13
N ASP A 103 -11.72 -6.79 -25.32
CA ASP A 103 -13.16 -6.53 -25.39
C ASP A 103 -13.98 -7.03 -24.20
N LYS A 104 -13.37 -7.61 -23.14
CA LYS A 104 -14.14 -8.04 -21.97
C LYS A 104 -14.60 -6.84 -21.14
N LYS A 105 -15.91 -6.82 -20.85
CA LYS A 105 -16.63 -5.80 -20.08
C LYS A 105 -15.93 -5.59 -18.72
N ALA A 106 -15.41 -4.39 -18.49
CA ALA A 106 -14.86 -4.04 -17.19
C ALA A 106 -15.98 -3.99 -16.13
N ILE A 107 -15.68 -4.48 -14.95
CA ILE A 107 -16.57 -4.50 -13.79
C ILE A 107 -16.15 -3.37 -12.88
N GLN A 108 -17.02 -2.40 -12.67
CA GLN A 108 -16.76 -1.29 -11.76
C GLN A 108 -17.04 -1.74 -10.32
N ILE A 109 -16.06 -1.52 -9.44
CA ILE A 109 -16.11 -1.96 -8.04
C ILE A 109 -16.39 -0.75 -7.14
N ASN A 110 -17.65 -0.56 -6.80
CA ASN A 110 -18.09 0.45 -5.83
C ASN A 110 -18.02 -0.05 -4.38
N ALA A 111 -18.22 -1.34 -4.21
CA ALA A 111 -18.42 -2.05 -2.96
C ALA A 111 -17.95 -3.51 -3.12
N TYR A 112 -18.27 -4.40 -2.18
CA TYR A 112 -17.97 -5.82 -2.31
C TYR A 112 -18.71 -6.45 -3.51
N PRO A 113 -17.99 -6.96 -4.53
CA PRO A 113 -18.60 -7.41 -5.77
C PRO A 113 -19.09 -8.86 -5.65
N LYS A 114 -20.18 -9.06 -4.93
CA LYS A 114 -20.71 -10.38 -4.56
C LYS A 114 -20.84 -11.32 -5.78
N GLU A 115 -21.46 -10.87 -6.86
CA GLU A 115 -21.66 -11.72 -8.07
C GLU A 115 -20.33 -12.20 -8.68
N LEU A 116 -19.31 -11.33 -8.67
CA LEU A 116 -17.98 -11.68 -9.15
C LEU A 116 -17.33 -12.76 -8.24
N LEU A 117 -17.43 -12.56 -6.94
CA LEU A 117 -16.77 -13.40 -5.95
C LEU A 117 -17.51 -14.72 -5.70
N ASP A 118 -18.84 -14.73 -5.83
CA ASP A 118 -19.61 -15.97 -5.85
C ASP A 118 -19.24 -16.84 -7.06
N LYS A 119 -18.90 -16.21 -8.19
CA LYS A 119 -18.48 -16.93 -9.41
C LYS A 119 -17.06 -17.50 -9.32
N TYR A 120 -16.12 -16.72 -8.82
CA TYR A 120 -14.68 -17.09 -8.90
C TYR A 120 -14.10 -17.56 -7.58
N GLN A 121 -14.69 -17.22 -6.43
CA GLN A 121 -14.25 -17.54 -5.07
C GLN A 121 -12.78 -17.22 -4.74
N ARG A 122 -11.86 -17.34 -5.70
CA ARG A 122 -10.42 -17.09 -5.58
C ARG A 122 -10.02 -16.08 -6.64
N VAL A 123 -9.77 -14.85 -6.20
CA VAL A 123 -9.49 -13.71 -7.07
C VAL A 123 -8.11 -13.15 -6.75
N LEU A 124 -7.28 -13.02 -7.76
CA LEU A 124 -6.00 -12.33 -7.72
C LEU A 124 -6.14 -11.00 -8.45
N ILE A 125 -5.87 -9.90 -7.76
CA ILE A 125 -5.90 -8.56 -8.34
C ILE A 125 -4.45 -8.08 -8.52
N THR A 126 -4.00 -8.03 -9.76
CA THR A 126 -2.65 -7.56 -10.09
C THR A 126 -2.68 -6.18 -10.73
N ASP A 127 -1.70 -5.37 -10.44
CA ASP A 127 -1.37 -4.16 -11.19
C ASP A 127 -0.08 -3.51 -10.67
N THR A 128 0.37 -2.48 -11.39
CA THR A 128 1.52 -1.66 -11.02
C THR A 128 1.32 -0.90 -9.70
N ALA A 129 2.39 -0.22 -9.24
CA ALA A 129 2.33 0.60 -8.03
C ALA A 129 1.31 1.74 -8.16
N GLY A 130 0.62 2.04 -7.06
CA GLY A 130 -0.25 3.23 -6.99
C GLY A 130 -1.64 3.08 -7.61
N MET A 131 -2.00 1.93 -8.18
CA MET A 131 -3.31 1.69 -8.79
C MET A 131 -4.46 1.52 -7.79
N GLY A 132 -4.18 1.56 -6.49
CA GLY A 132 -5.21 1.56 -5.45
C GLY A 132 -5.63 0.17 -4.95
N LYS A 133 -4.84 -0.89 -5.17
CA LYS A 133 -5.13 -2.28 -4.73
C LYS A 133 -5.53 -2.36 -3.26
N SER A 134 -4.68 -1.91 -2.36
CA SER A 134 -4.96 -1.96 -0.91
C SER A 134 -6.14 -1.07 -0.49
N THR A 135 -6.36 0.04 -1.19
CA THR A 135 -7.53 0.91 -0.98
C THR A 135 -8.82 0.19 -1.37
N LEU A 136 -8.80 -0.52 -2.49
CA LEU A 136 -9.90 -1.37 -2.95
C LEU A 136 -10.20 -2.48 -1.94
N MET A 137 -9.17 -3.18 -1.44
CA MET A 137 -9.31 -4.23 -0.43
C MET A 137 -9.98 -3.72 0.84
N LYS A 138 -9.51 -2.57 1.36
CA LYS A 138 -10.11 -1.93 2.54
C LYS A 138 -11.56 -1.51 2.29
N ARG A 139 -11.86 -0.96 1.11
CA ARG A 139 -13.22 -0.58 0.74
C ARG A 139 -14.17 -1.78 0.71
N MET A 140 -13.72 -2.91 0.14
CA MET A 140 -14.50 -4.16 0.13
C MET A 140 -14.66 -4.73 1.54
N PHE A 141 -13.62 -4.72 2.38
CA PHE A 141 -13.68 -5.19 3.76
C PHE A 141 -14.74 -4.43 4.58
N LEU A 142 -14.73 -3.10 4.50
CA LEU A 142 -15.73 -2.27 5.18
C LEU A 142 -17.15 -2.57 4.69
N ASP A 143 -17.31 -2.78 3.39
CA ASP A 143 -18.60 -3.08 2.79
C ASP A 143 -19.14 -4.46 3.19
N VAL A 144 -18.25 -5.43 3.36
CA VAL A 144 -18.64 -6.76 3.88
C VAL A 144 -19.28 -6.63 5.27
N ILE A 145 -18.72 -5.79 6.13
CA ILE A 145 -19.27 -5.54 7.48
C ILE A 145 -20.59 -4.76 7.39
N ASP A 146 -20.61 -3.67 6.60
CA ASP A 146 -21.79 -2.81 6.45
C ASP A 146 -23.01 -3.58 5.93
N ASN A 147 -22.79 -4.47 4.94
CA ASN A 147 -23.86 -5.16 4.21
C ASN A 147 -23.96 -6.67 4.54
N LYS A 148 -23.16 -7.16 5.50
CA LYS A 148 -23.23 -8.55 6.02
C LYS A 148 -23.04 -9.61 4.94
N HIS A 149 -22.02 -9.45 4.09
CA HIS A 149 -21.75 -10.37 3.00
C HIS A 149 -21.04 -11.67 3.43
N GLY A 150 -20.41 -11.69 4.61
CA GLY A 150 -19.63 -12.81 5.16
C GLY A 150 -18.88 -12.38 6.42
N ILE A 151 -17.98 -13.24 6.88
CA ILE A 151 -17.07 -12.98 8.00
C ILE A 151 -15.69 -12.59 7.44
N PRO A 152 -15.29 -11.29 7.44
CA PRO A 152 -14.07 -10.86 6.77
C PRO A 152 -12.84 -10.95 7.67
N PHE A 153 -11.71 -11.41 7.09
CA PHE A 153 -10.38 -11.38 7.69
C PHE A 153 -9.41 -10.66 6.76
N PHE A 154 -8.65 -9.70 7.31
CA PHE A 154 -7.68 -8.92 6.53
C PHE A 154 -6.25 -9.25 6.97
N ILE A 155 -5.46 -9.81 6.06
CA ILE A 155 -4.12 -10.29 6.31
C ILE A 155 -3.13 -9.53 5.42
N GLU A 156 -2.21 -8.81 6.04
CA GLU A 156 -1.08 -8.20 5.35
C GLU A 156 0.01 -9.27 5.18
N LEU A 157 0.19 -9.76 3.94
CA LEU A 157 1.04 -10.93 3.66
C LEU A 157 2.51 -10.76 4.06
N ARG A 158 3.01 -9.54 4.15
CA ARG A 158 4.36 -9.23 4.66
C ARG A 158 4.60 -9.65 6.12
N ARG A 159 3.53 -9.92 6.89
CA ARG A 159 3.61 -10.40 8.28
C ARG A 159 3.75 -11.91 8.38
N ILE A 160 3.50 -12.61 7.28
CA ILE A 160 3.61 -14.06 7.22
C ILE A 160 5.07 -14.47 6.96
N ASN A 161 5.56 -15.41 7.75
CA ASN A 161 6.93 -15.91 7.66
C ASN A 161 7.05 -17.32 8.29
N GLY A 162 8.22 -17.91 8.28
CA GLY A 162 8.46 -19.26 8.78
C GLY A 162 8.07 -19.52 10.24
N THR A 163 7.84 -18.48 11.03
CA THR A 163 7.39 -18.59 12.44
C THR A 163 5.96 -18.10 12.67
N ASN A 164 5.35 -17.48 11.65
CA ASN A 164 4.02 -16.90 11.72
C ASN A 164 3.24 -17.19 10.42
N ASP A 165 2.48 -18.27 10.40
CA ASP A 165 1.60 -18.63 9.28
C ASP A 165 0.27 -17.84 9.31
N ILE A 166 -0.56 -18.04 8.28
CA ILE A 166 -1.85 -17.33 8.14
C ILE A 166 -2.76 -17.58 9.34
N LEU A 167 -2.88 -18.82 9.80
CA LEU A 167 -3.75 -19.15 10.93
C LEU A 167 -3.26 -18.50 12.22
N ASN A 168 -1.95 -18.53 12.45
CA ASN A 168 -1.33 -17.90 13.61
C ASN A 168 -1.47 -16.35 13.56
N GLU A 169 -1.29 -15.72 12.38
CA GLU A 169 -1.51 -14.28 12.23
C GLU A 169 -2.93 -13.88 12.59
N ILE A 170 -3.94 -14.62 12.12
CA ILE A 170 -5.33 -14.36 12.48
C ILE A 170 -5.56 -14.58 13.99
N SER A 171 -4.96 -15.64 14.56
CA SER A 171 -5.03 -15.90 16.00
C SER A 171 -4.43 -14.77 16.83
N VAL A 172 -3.33 -14.18 16.38
CA VAL A 172 -2.71 -12.99 17.01
C VAL A 172 -3.61 -11.76 16.88
N GLN A 173 -4.19 -11.53 15.71
CA GLN A 173 -5.08 -10.37 15.48
C GLN A 173 -6.36 -10.42 16.33
N LEU A 174 -6.86 -11.61 16.61
CA LEU A 174 -8.06 -11.83 17.46
C LEU A 174 -7.72 -11.93 18.93
N GLY A 175 -6.48 -12.22 19.27
CA GLY A 175 -5.99 -12.30 20.63
C GLY A 175 -5.85 -10.92 21.27
N GLY A 176 -5.94 -10.87 22.60
CA GLY A 176 -5.55 -9.67 23.37
C GLY A 176 -4.05 -9.55 23.50
N LEU A 177 -3.60 -8.53 24.26
CA LEU A 177 -2.18 -8.21 24.46
C LEU A 177 -1.34 -9.40 24.98
N ASP A 178 -1.93 -10.30 25.73
CA ASP A 178 -1.21 -11.37 26.44
C ASP A 178 -1.49 -12.79 25.91
N ASN A 179 -2.45 -12.99 25.01
CA ASN A 179 -2.87 -14.32 24.58
C ASN A 179 -3.20 -14.39 23.08
N LYS A 180 -2.78 -15.48 22.41
CA LYS A 180 -3.29 -15.83 21.10
C LYS A 180 -4.72 -16.38 21.21
N PHE A 181 -5.53 -16.14 20.20
CA PHE A 181 -6.85 -16.75 20.09
C PHE A 181 -6.72 -18.24 19.75
N ASP A 182 -7.67 -19.04 20.15
CA ASP A 182 -7.69 -20.47 19.95
C ASP A 182 -7.76 -20.84 18.46
N THR A 183 -6.72 -21.51 17.95
CA THR A 183 -6.60 -21.90 16.54
C THR A 183 -7.53 -23.04 16.15
N ASP A 184 -7.95 -23.90 17.11
CA ASP A 184 -8.90 -24.99 16.85
C ASP A 184 -10.30 -24.42 16.61
N LEU A 185 -10.70 -23.40 17.39
CA LEU A 185 -11.94 -22.68 17.15
C LEU A 185 -11.95 -21.98 15.79
N LEU A 186 -10.84 -21.33 15.42
CA LEU A 186 -10.71 -20.71 14.10
C LEU A 186 -10.79 -21.74 12.98
N THR A 187 -10.10 -22.85 13.13
CA THR A 187 -10.13 -23.93 12.13
C THR A 187 -11.53 -24.48 11.91
N ARG A 188 -12.32 -24.62 12.96
CA ARG A 188 -13.75 -25.01 12.86
C ARG A 188 -14.56 -23.96 12.11
N LEU A 189 -14.42 -22.67 12.47
CA LEU A 189 -15.09 -21.58 11.80
C LEU A 189 -14.77 -21.54 10.30
N PHE A 190 -13.51 -21.71 9.94
CA PHE A 190 -13.09 -21.67 8.53
C PHE A 190 -13.56 -22.87 7.72
N ARG A 191 -13.71 -24.05 8.32
CA ARG A 191 -14.26 -25.23 7.66
C ARG A 191 -15.75 -25.15 7.34
N GLU A 192 -16.50 -24.39 8.10
CA GLU A 192 -17.94 -24.16 7.82
C GLU A 192 -18.17 -23.29 6.58
N GLY A 193 -17.13 -22.57 6.10
CA GLY A 193 -17.23 -21.73 4.93
C GLY A 193 -17.85 -20.36 5.21
N GLY A 194 -18.07 -19.58 4.14
CA GLY A 194 -18.69 -18.25 4.22
C GLY A 194 -17.80 -17.15 4.80
N ASN A 195 -16.53 -17.44 5.04
CA ASN A 195 -15.54 -16.44 5.43
C ASN A 195 -14.92 -15.80 4.18
N ILE A 196 -14.45 -14.56 4.32
CA ILE A 196 -13.84 -13.77 3.23
C ILE A 196 -12.46 -13.36 3.68
N PHE A 197 -11.43 -13.89 3.01
CA PHE A 197 -10.04 -13.62 3.31
C PHE A 197 -9.47 -12.59 2.33
N PHE A 198 -9.01 -11.46 2.85
CA PHE A 198 -8.32 -10.41 2.12
C PHE A 198 -6.81 -10.54 2.35
N PHE A 199 -6.07 -11.05 1.38
CA PHE A 199 -4.61 -11.18 1.39
C PHE A 199 -3.99 -10.00 0.65
N ASP A 200 -3.52 -9.00 1.39
CA ASP A 200 -2.99 -7.77 0.80
C ASP A 200 -1.47 -7.77 0.70
N GLY A 201 -0.94 -7.41 -0.47
CA GLY A 201 0.45 -7.08 -0.68
C GLY A 201 1.40 -8.28 -0.81
N TYR A 202 1.14 -9.23 -1.72
CA TYR A 202 2.05 -10.33 -2.00
C TYR A 202 3.44 -9.86 -2.48
N ASP A 203 3.51 -8.78 -3.28
CA ASP A 203 4.76 -8.16 -3.72
C ASP A 203 5.57 -7.50 -2.58
N GLU A 204 4.99 -7.36 -1.40
CA GLU A 204 5.64 -6.78 -0.21
C GLU A 204 6.34 -7.84 0.65
N ILE A 205 6.21 -9.12 0.33
CA ILE A 205 6.83 -10.22 1.04
C ILE A 205 8.35 -10.23 0.75
N PRO A 206 9.22 -10.28 1.79
CA PRO A 206 10.65 -10.44 1.59
C PRO A 206 10.97 -11.68 0.77
N SER A 207 11.93 -11.58 -0.14
CA SER A 207 12.26 -12.64 -1.09
C SER A 207 12.55 -14.00 -0.44
N GLN A 208 13.21 -13.98 0.74
CA GLN A 208 13.55 -15.21 1.47
C GLN A 208 12.30 -15.94 2.00
N GLN A 209 11.19 -15.20 2.20
CA GLN A 209 9.95 -15.74 2.76
C GLN A 209 8.91 -16.11 1.68
N LYS A 210 9.10 -15.66 0.43
CA LYS A 210 8.08 -15.84 -0.62
C LYS A 210 7.67 -17.27 -0.84
N SER A 211 8.63 -18.19 -0.94
CA SER A 211 8.33 -19.63 -1.13
C SER A 211 7.49 -20.19 0.03
N PHE A 212 7.84 -19.84 1.27
CA PHE A 212 7.08 -20.26 2.44
C PHE A 212 5.66 -19.71 2.39
N VAL A 213 5.50 -18.39 2.14
CA VAL A 213 4.19 -17.73 2.12
C VAL A 213 3.30 -18.27 1.00
N THR A 214 3.86 -18.49 -0.20
CA THR A 214 3.12 -19.07 -1.32
C THR A 214 2.57 -20.45 -0.97
N ASN A 215 3.41 -21.32 -0.41
CA ASN A 215 2.99 -22.65 0.02
C ASN A 215 1.93 -22.58 1.14
N ASN A 216 2.10 -21.65 2.09
CA ASN A 216 1.15 -21.47 3.18
C ASN A 216 -0.22 -20.98 2.68
N ILE A 217 -0.26 -20.06 1.71
CA ILE A 217 -1.50 -19.64 1.05
C ILE A 217 -2.17 -20.83 0.36
N GLN A 218 -1.43 -21.62 -0.42
CA GLN A 218 -1.97 -22.79 -1.13
C GLN A 218 -2.54 -23.84 -0.18
N GLU A 219 -1.80 -24.17 0.88
CA GLU A 219 -2.27 -25.09 1.91
C GLU A 219 -3.52 -24.58 2.61
N PHE A 220 -3.52 -23.31 3.01
CA PHE A 220 -4.65 -22.69 3.70
C PHE A 220 -5.91 -22.75 2.83
N VAL A 221 -5.82 -22.27 1.59
CA VAL A 221 -6.93 -22.28 0.61
C VAL A 221 -7.44 -23.68 0.32
N THR A 222 -6.54 -24.67 0.30
CA THR A 222 -6.92 -26.07 0.06
C THR A 222 -7.62 -26.69 1.26
N LYS A 223 -7.21 -26.33 2.49
CA LYS A 223 -7.78 -26.89 3.74
C LYS A 223 -9.17 -26.32 4.06
N VAL A 224 -9.51 -25.13 3.55
CA VAL A 224 -10.78 -24.44 3.81
C VAL A 224 -11.41 -23.90 2.51
N PRO A 225 -11.77 -24.77 1.56
CA PRO A 225 -12.11 -24.42 0.18
C PRO A 225 -13.40 -23.60 0.04
N ASP A 226 -14.35 -23.73 0.98
CA ASP A 226 -15.69 -23.13 0.91
C ASP A 226 -15.73 -21.67 1.37
N ASN A 227 -14.60 -20.99 1.23
CA ASN A 227 -14.42 -19.59 1.56
C ASN A 227 -14.04 -18.75 0.33
N THR A 228 -14.17 -17.44 0.44
CA THR A 228 -13.75 -16.50 -0.60
C THR A 228 -12.37 -15.97 -0.28
N PHE A 229 -11.49 -15.93 -1.29
CA PHE A 229 -10.12 -15.45 -1.17
C PHE A 229 -9.85 -14.37 -2.20
N ILE A 230 -9.38 -13.22 -1.74
CA ILE A 230 -9.00 -12.10 -2.58
C ILE A 230 -7.55 -11.75 -2.25
N LEU A 231 -6.68 -11.81 -3.26
CA LEU A 231 -5.26 -11.55 -3.11
C LEU A 231 -4.84 -10.37 -3.97
N THR A 232 -3.97 -9.50 -3.47
CA THR A 232 -3.40 -8.40 -4.24
C THR A 232 -1.90 -8.52 -4.39
N SER A 233 -1.38 -8.15 -5.57
CA SER A 233 0.06 -8.12 -5.86
C SER A 233 0.38 -7.11 -6.97
N ARG A 234 1.67 -6.78 -7.10
CA ARG A 234 2.22 -6.36 -8.40
C ARG A 234 2.43 -7.61 -9.27
N PRO A 235 2.51 -7.47 -10.61
CA PRO A 235 2.88 -8.60 -11.47
C PRO A 235 4.23 -9.19 -11.06
N GLU A 236 4.28 -10.49 -10.82
CA GLU A 236 5.48 -11.24 -10.45
C GLU A 236 5.39 -12.68 -10.98
N GLU A 237 6.53 -13.30 -11.34
CA GLU A 237 6.58 -14.67 -11.87
C GLU A 237 6.07 -15.70 -10.87
N GLU A 238 6.36 -15.50 -9.58
CA GLU A 238 5.98 -16.42 -8.51
C GLU A 238 4.45 -16.57 -8.33
N LEU A 239 3.66 -15.60 -8.84
CA LEU A 239 2.19 -15.68 -8.86
C LEU A 239 1.67 -16.86 -9.71
N ALA A 240 2.46 -17.35 -10.66
CA ALA A 240 2.13 -18.57 -11.41
C ALA A 240 1.92 -19.79 -10.49
N GLY A 241 2.59 -19.81 -9.32
CA GLY A 241 2.37 -20.81 -8.28
C GLY A 241 0.96 -20.80 -7.68
N LEU A 242 0.21 -19.70 -7.83
CA LEU A 242 -1.16 -19.55 -7.33
C LEU A 242 -2.21 -19.86 -8.42
N GLY A 243 -1.97 -20.86 -9.24
CA GLY A 243 -2.76 -21.21 -10.42
C GLY A 243 -4.27 -21.46 -10.23
N ASN A 244 -4.74 -21.52 -8.98
CA ASN A 244 -6.16 -21.65 -8.65
C ASN A 244 -6.89 -20.31 -8.48
N PHE A 245 -6.18 -19.16 -8.65
CA PHE A 245 -6.75 -17.85 -8.55
C PHE A 245 -7.06 -17.29 -9.95
N GLN A 246 -8.26 -16.72 -10.11
CA GLN A 246 -8.61 -15.99 -11.33
C GLN A 246 -7.98 -14.59 -11.27
N GLU A 247 -7.11 -14.28 -12.22
CA GLU A 247 -6.43 -12.99 -12.27
C GLU A 247 -7.31 -11.90 -12.90
N PHE A 248 -7.36 -10.76 -12.22
CA PHE A 248 -7.94 -9.51 -12.68
C PHE A 248 -6.91 -8.39 -12.60
N ARG A 249 -7.00 -7.45 -13.54
CA ARG A 249 -6.21 -6.20 -13.52
C ARG A 249 -7.10 -5.01 -13.27
N ILE A 250 -6.56 -4.02 -12.58
CA ILE A 250 -7.23 -2.73 -12.40
C ILE A 250 -7.07 -1.95 -13.70
N LYS A 251 -8.16 -1.44 -14.26
CA LYS A 251 -8.08 -0.54 -15.40
C LYS A 251 -7.56 0.83 -14.98
N GLU A 252 -6.80 1.45 -15.86
CA GLU A 252 -6.42 2.85 -15.74
C GLU A 252 -7.66 3.72 -15.52
N LEU A 253 -7.51 4.76 -14.67
CA LEU A 253 -8.57 5.74 -14.47
C LEU A 253 -8.91 6.42 -15.80
N LYS A 254 -10.20 6.63 -16.03
CA LYS A 254 -10.65 7.54 -17.06
C LYS A 254 -10.43 8.98 -16.60
N LYS A 255 -10.34 9.90 -17.55
CA LYS A 255 -10.09 11.32 -17.27
C LYS A 255 -11.14 11.92 -16.32
N GLU A 256 -12.39 11.53 -16.47
CA GLU A 256 -13.49 11.98 -15.60
C GLU A 256 -13.36 11.43 -14.18
N GLU A 257 -12.93 10.18 -14.02
CA GLU A 257 -12.68 9.54 -12.72
C GLU A 257 -11.50 10.23 -12.00
N SER A 258 -10.45 10.60 -12.73
CA SER A 258 -9.32 11.36 -12.19
C SER A 258 -9.75 12.76 -11.73
N TYR A 259 -10.60 13.43 -12.50
CA TYR A 259 -11.14 14.73 -12.10
C TYR A 259 -12.09 14.61 -10.91
N GLU A 260 -12.84 13.52 -10.80
CA GLU A 260 -13.66 13.25 -9.62
C GLU A 260 -12.77 13.06 -8.37
N LEU A 261 -11.68 12.31 -8.50
CA LEU A 261 -10.73 12.10 -7.42
C LEU A 261 -10.10 13.43 -6.96
N LEU A 262 -9.68 14.29 -7.89
CA LEU A 262 -9.18 15.62 -7.58
C LEU A 262 -10.22 16.48 -6.82
N ARG A 263 -11.49 16.46 -7.24
CA ARG A 263 -12.56 17.23 -6.54
C ARG A 263 -12.79 16.71 -5.12
N LYS A 264 -12.66 15.41 -4.88
CA LYS A 264 -12.83 14.81 -3.57
C LYS A 264 -11.70 15.16 -2.60
N TYR A 265 -10.51 15.51 -3.10
CA TYR A 265 -9.38 15.86 -2.25
C TYR A 265 -9.58 17.18 -1.48
N ASP A 266 -10.17 18.18 -2.07
CA ASP A 266 -10.44 19.46 -1.44
C ASP A 266 -11.94 19.81 -1.28
N ASN A 267 -12.81 18.79 -1.34
CA ASN A 267 -14.26 18.95 -1.28
C ASN A 267 -14.82 19.92 -2.34
N GLN A 268 -14.33 19.79 -3.58
CA GLN A 268 -14.67 20.67 -4.72
C GLN A 268 -14.23 22.15 -4.51
N GLY A 269 -13.16 22.33 -3.75
CA GLY A 269 -12.57 23.64 -3.47
C GLY A 269 -11.90 24.29 -4.68
N ASP A 270 -11.20 25.38 -4.42
CA ASP A 270 -10.62 26.21 -5.48
C ASP A 270 -9.37 25.56 -6.12
N ILE A 271 -8.60 24.80 -5.35
CA ILE A 271 -7.39 24.14 -5.87
C ILE A 271 -7.73 23.09 -6.93
N SER A 272 -8.70 22.21 -6.64
CA SER A 272 -9.13 21.21 -7.62
C SER A 272 -9.74 21.83 -8.86
N LYS A 273 -10.55 22.89 -8.71
CA LYS A 273 -11.13 23.63 -9.84
C LYS A 273 -10.04 24.26 -10.72
N LEU A 274 -9.07 24.95 -10.07
CA LEU A 274 -7.98 25.61 -10.78
C LEU A 274 -7.10 24.59 -11.53
N LEU A 275 -6.74 23.46 -10.87
CA LEU A 275 -5.97 22.38 -11.47
C LEU A 275 -6.72 21.77 -12.68
N ILE A 276 -7.99 21.42 -12.50
CA ILE A 276 -8.81 20.82 -13.57
C ILE A 276 -8.94 21.78 -14.76
N ASN A 277 -9.14 23.08 -14.50
CA ASN A 277 -9.22 24.08 -15.58
C ASN A 277 -7.89 24.19 -16.34
N LYS A 278 -6.74 24.20 -15.64
CA LYS A 278 -5.42 24.17 -16.29
C LYS A 278 -5.23 22.91 -17.12
N LEU A 279 -5.61 21.73 -16.60
CA LEU A 279 -5.51 20.46 -17.32
C LEU A 279 -6.38 20.43 -18.59
N LYS A 280 -7.54 21.11 -18.56
CA LYS A 280 -8.45 21.19 -19.72
C LYS A 280 -8.00 22.18 -20.77
N SER A 281 -7.41 23.32 -20.36
CA SER A 281 -7.02 24.41 -21.25
C SER A 281 -5.62 24.23 -21.85
N GLY A 282 -4.76 23.41 -21.25
CA GLY A 282 -3.37 23.22 -21.67
C GLY A 282 -3.17 21.98 -22.54
N ASN A 283 -2.17 22.05 -23.43
CA ASN A 283 -1.74 20.88 -24.20
C ASN A 283 -0.76 20.02 -23.38
N TYR A 284 -1.27 19.34 -22.35
CA TYR A 284 -0.49 18.52 -21.45
C TYR A 284 -0.60 17.03 -21.84
N SER A 285 -0.21 16.66 -23.08
CA SER A 285 -0.29 15.26 -23.56
C SER A 285 0.45 14.29 -22.65
N MET A 286 1.62 14.68 -22.12
CA MET A 286 2.41 13.87 -21.18
C MET A 286 1.73 13.66 -19.83
N ILE A 287 0.84 14.57 -19.41
CA ILE A 287 0.12 14.46 -18.14
C ILE A 287 -1.06 13.49 -18.23
N ASN A 288 -1.53 13.17 -19.42
CA ASN A 288 -2.58 12.17 -19.56
C ASN A 288 -2.20 10.82 -18.90
N ASP A 289 -0.91 10.44 -18.93
CA ASP A 289 -0.44 9.22 -18.27
C ASP A 289 -0.49 9.32 -16.73
N PHE A 290 -0.29 10.53 -16.19
CA PHE A 290 -0.43 10.75 -14.73
C PHE A 290 -1.88 10.65 -14.26
N LEU A 291 -2.83 11.04 -15.10
CA LEU A 291 -4.25 10.97 -14.77
C LEU A 291 -4.78 9.52 -14.76
N LYS A 292 -4.04 8.57 -15.31
CA LYS A 292 -4.44 7.15 -15.35
C LYS A 292 -4.24 6.41 -14.03
N ASN A 293 -3.41 6.94 -13.13
CA ASN A 293 -3.00 6.26 -11.90
C ASN A 293 -3.41 7.08 -10.67
N PRO A 294 -4.17 6.51 -9.71
CA PRO A 294 -4.64 7.22 -8.52
C PRO A 294 -3.53 7.89 -7.69
N LEU A 295 -2.38 7.23 -7.54
CA LEU A 295 -1.25 7.80 -6.82
C LEU A 295 -0.70 9.02 -7.54
N LEU A 296 -0.52 8.94 -8.86
CA LEU A 296 0.00 10.06 -9.64
C LEU A 296 -0.98 11.25 -9.63
N VAL A 297 -2.29 10.99 -9.62
CA VAL A 297 -3.31 12.02 -9.40
C VAL A 297 -3.16 12.68 -8.03
N THR A 298 -2.88 11.89 -6.99
CA THR A 298 -2.62 12.41 -5.64
C THR A 298 -1.38 13.29 -5.61
N LEU A 299 -0.28 12.82 -6.18
CA LEU A 299 0.98 13.58 -6.26
C LEU A 299 0.80 14.88 -7.06
N LEU A 300 0.06 14.81 -8.17
CA LEU A 300 -0.28 16.00 -8.97
C LEU A 300 -1.03 17.04 -8.15
N PHE A 301 -2.03 16.62 -7.37
CA PHE A 301 -2.78 17.51 -6.49
C PHE A 301 -1.86 18.18 -5.47
N VAL A 302 -1.04 17.40 -4.75
CA VAL A 302 -0.11 17.90 -3.72
C VAL A 302 0.92 18.87 -4.31
N ALA A 303 1.53 18.50 -5.43
CA ALA A 303 2.52 19.34 -6.11
C ALA A 303 1.90 20.65 -6.60
N PHE A 304 0.67 20.59 -7.11
CA PHE A 304 -0.06 21.76 -7.59
C PHE A 304 -0.53 22.67 -6.45
N ASP A 305 -1.01 22.10 -5.36
CA ASP A 305 -1.38 22.85 -4.15
C ASP A 305 -0.18 23.65 -3.62
N TYR A 306 1.00 23.05 -3.66
CA TYR A 306 2.24 23.69 -3.18
C TYR A 306 2.76 24.81 -4.10
N LYS A 307 2.90 24.56 -5.41
CA LYS A 307 3.53 25.52 -6.35
C LYS A 307 2.59 26.08 -7.42
N GLN A 308 1.35 25.61 -7.51
CA GLN A 308 0.39 25.92 -8.57
C GLN A 308 0.95 25.74 -10.01
N THR A 309 1.98 24.91 -10.13
CA THR A 309 2.60 24.50 -11.40
C THR A 309 2.42 23.00 -11.60
N ILE A 310 2.36 22.58 -12.87
CA ILE A 310 2.19 21.18 -13.22
C ILE A 310 3.55 20.62 -13.64
N PRO A 311 4.20 19.74 -12.84
CA PRO A 311 5.43 19.09 -13.23
C PRO A 311 5.23 18.17 -14.44
N LEU A 312 6.26 18.03 -15.29
CA LEU A 312 6.20 17.21 -16.50
C LEU A 312 6.84 15.82 -16.33
N LYS A 313 7.57 15.59 -15.23
CA LYS A 313 8.27 14.33 -14.94
C LYS A 313 7.89 13.78 -13.56
N LYS A 314 7.85 12.46 -13.41
CA LYS A 314 7.46 11.79 -12.16
C LYS A 314 8.37 12.15 -10.99
N HIS A 315 9.70 12.13 -11.18
CA HIS A 315 10.63 12.45 -10.09
C HIS A 315 10.46 13.90 -9.59
N ILE A 316 10.04 14.85 -10.46
CA ILE A 316 9.76 16.22 -10.05
C ILE A 316 8.51 16.30 -9.17
N PHE A 317 7.49 15.45 -9.40
CA PHE A 317 6.34 15.34 -8.51
C PHE A 317 6.74 14.90 -7.11
N TYR A 318 7.55 13.82 -7.01
CA TYR A 318 8.02 13.35 -5.72
C TYR A 318 8.88 14.40 -5.01
N ARG A 319 9.73 15.11 -5.75
CA ARG A 319 10.50 16.22 -5.20
C ARG A 319 9.60 17.33 -4.67
N GLN A 320 8.60 17.76 -5.42
CA GLN A 320 7.66 18.80 -4.96
C GLN A 320 6.79 18.32 -3.78
N VAL A 321 6.45 17.06 -3.72
CA VAL A 321 5.77 16.48 -2.55
C VAL A 321 6.67 16.52 -1.33
N PHE A 322 7.95 16.14 -1.47
CA PHE A 322 8.92 16.25 -0.39
C PHE A 322 9.11 17.69 0.07
N ASP A 323 9.34 18.62 -0.87
CA ASP A 323 9.44 20.06 -0.58
C ASP A 323 8.18 20.56 0.16
N ALA A 324 7.01 20.18 -0.33
CA ALA A 324 5.74 20.55 0.29
C ALA A 324 5.60 20.00 1.73
N TYR A 325 6.05 18.79 2.02
CA TYR A 325 6.06 18.24 3.38
C TYR A 325 7.09 18.95 4.26
N PHE A 326 8.26 19.24 3.71
CA PHE A 326 9.32 19.89 4.44
C PHE A 326 8.98 21.33 4.81
N ASP A 327 8.41 22.12 3.85
CA ASP A 327 8.08 23.53 4.00
C ASP A 327 6.72 23.75 4.68
N SER A 328 5.81 22.77 4.71
CA SER A 328 4.47 22.95 5.29
C SER A 328 4.51 23.35 6.77
N HIS A 329 5.60 23.09 7.46
CA HIS A 329 5.86 23.59 8.80
C HIS A 329 6.28 25.05 8.85
N ASP A 330 6.83 25.60 7.75
CA ASP A 330 7.22 26.99 7.68
C ASP A 330 6.08 27.92 7.22
N LEU A 331 5.11 27.38 6.46
CA LEU A 331 3.97 28.14 5.91
C LEU A 331 2.80 28.27 6.90
N SER A 332 2.76 27.50 7.98
CA SER A 332 1.81 27.70 9.09
C SER A 332 2.11 28.93 9.96
N LYS A 333 2.98 29.82 9.49
CA LYS A 333 3.45 31.05 10.17
C LYS A 333 2.39 32.14 10.40
N GLY A 334 1.09 31.80 10.31
CA GLY A 334 0.03 32.74 10.72
C GLY A 334 -0.17 32.87 12.23
N ASP A 335 0.11 31.85 13.04
CA ASP A 335 -0.06 31.87 14.50
C ASP A 335 0.84 30.83 15.20
N GLY A 336 2.12 31.14 15.37
CA GLY A 336 2.88 30.92 16.59
C GLY A 336 3.23 29.50 17.06
N TYR A 337 2.99 28.41 16.36
CA TYR A 337 3.47 27.09 16.75
C TYR A 337 4.09 26.35 15.57
N VAL A 338 5.39 26.59 15.40
CA VAL A 338 6.27 25.81 14.52
C VAL A 338 6.61 24.52 15.28
N HIS A 339 6.24 23.36 14.76
CA HIS A 339 6.89 22.13 15.20
C HIS A 339 8.33 22.17 14.69
N GLU A 340 9.23 22.72 15.48
CA GLU A 340 10.64 22.77 15.17
C GLU A 340 11.12 21.35 14.86
N LYS A 341 11.76 21.17 13.69
CA LYS A 341 12.35 19.89 13.32
C LYS A 341 13.41 19.54 14.37
N LYS A 342 13.19 18.44 15.07
CA LYS A 342 14.05 18.00 16.16
C LYS A 342 15.45 17.62 15.69
N SER A 343 15.57 17.17 14.44
CA SER A 343 16.85 16.85 13.81
C SER A 343 17.67 18.11 13.49
N LYS A 344 17.02 19.26 13.36
CA LYS A 344 17.62 20.55 12.94
C LYS A 344 18.32 20.50 11.57
N LEU A 345 18.01 19.50 10.76
CA LEU A 345 18.51 19.37 9.40
C LEU A 345 17.81 20.38 8.50
N ASP A 346 18.56 21.03 7.62
CA ASP A 346 17.98 21.77 6.50
C ASP A 346 17.43 20.83 5.42
N ILE A 347 16.78 21.37 4.40
CA ILE A 347 16.13 20.57 3.38
C ILE A 347 17.10 19.70 2.57
N ASP A 348 18.30 20.23 2.30
CA ASP A 348 19.29 19.53 1.49
C ASP A 348 19.95 18.37 2.26
N ASP A 349 20.25 18.59 3.53
CA ASP A 349 20.81 17.57 4.41
C ASP A 349 19.77 16.51 4.77
N PHE A 350 18.53 16.92 4.98
CA PHE A 350 17.43 15.98 5.18
C PHE A 350 17.21 15.11 3.93
N ASP A 351 17.22 15.70 2.73
CA ASP A 351 17.12 14.98 1.45
C ASP A 351 18.26 13.97 1.27
N LYS A 352 19.53 14.35 1.57
CA LYS A 352 20.68 13.42 1.52
C LYS A 352 20.48 12.20 2.43
N VAL A 353 20.04 12.43 3.67
CA VAL A 353 19.79 11.36 4.62
C VAL A 353 18.64 10.47 4.14
N MET A 354 17.56 11.06 3.61
CA MET A 354 16.41 10.32 3.07
C MET A 354 16.78 9.47 1.86
N ARG A 355 17.62 9.95 0.95
CA ARG A 355 18.12 9.15 -0.17
C ARG A 355 18.86 7.91 0.33
N ARG A 356 19.71 8.06 1.34
CA ARG A 356 20.41 6.92 1.94
C ARG A 356 19.46 5.96 2.63
N ILE A 357 18.49 6.45 3.40
CA ILE A 357 17.47 5.61 4.05
C ILE A 357 16.66 4.85 2.99
N GLY A 358 16.19 5.52 1.93
CA GLY A 358 15.46 4.88 0.84
C GLY A 358 16.24 3.74 0.19
N PHE A 359 17.51 3.96 -0.09
CA PHE A 359 18.40 2.94 -0.66
C PHE A 359 18.66 1.78 0.31
N GLU A 360 18.87 2.03 1.61
CA GLU A 360 19.06 0.97 2.59
C GLU A 360 17.79 0.11 2.76
N CYS A 361 16.61 0.74 2.77
CA CYS A 361 15.34 0.01 2.79
C CYS A 361 15.18 -0.86 1.54
N LEU A 362 15.49 -0.32 0.35
CA LEU A 362 15.47 -1.07 -0.92
C LEU A 362 16.42 -2.26 -0.88
N ARG A 363 17.66 -2.05 -0.43
CA ARG A 363 18.69 -3.10 -0.32
C ARG A 363 18.29 -4.23 0.61
N ARG A 364 17.57 -3.92 1.69
CA ARG A 364 17.03 -4.91 2.64
C ARG A 364 15.73 -5.54 2.16
N GLN A 365 15.13 -5.04 1.09
CA GLN A 365 13.80 -5.42 0.61
C GLN A 365 12.75 -5.35 1.72
N GLN A 366 12.83 -4.33 2.55
CA GLN A 366 11.98 -4.11 3.72
C GLN A 366 11.17 -2.83 3.53
N ILE A 367 9.87 -2.87 3.84
CA ILE A 367 8.95 -1.74 3.76
C ILE A 367 8.25 -1.46 5.10
N GLU A 368 8.29 -2.41 6.02
CA GLU A 368 7.78 -2.32 7.38
C GLU A 368 8.87 -2.67 8.38
N PHE A 369 8.99 -1.91 9.44
CA PHE A 369 10.10 -1.95 10.36
C PHE A 369 9.61 -1.96 11.80
N THR A 370 10.28 -2.68 12.69
CA THR A 370 10.20 -2.40 14.10
C THR A 370 10.87 -1.04 14.38
N LYS A 371 10.65 -0.48 15.55
CA LYS A 371 11.31 0.78 15.94
C LYS A 371 12.82 0.65 15.89
N ASP A 372 13.36 -0.46 16.39
CA ASP A 372 14.80 -0.71 16.46
C ASP A 372 15.40 -0.90 15.06
N ASP A 373 14.71 -1.62 14.16
CA ASP A 373 15.13 -1.77 12.76
C ASP A 373 15.23 -0.41 12.05
N LEU A 374 14.22 0.44 12.22
CA LEU A 374 14.19 1.76 11.58
C LEU A 374 15.29 2.67 12.16
N LEU A 375 15.50 2.63 13.48
CA LEU A 375 16.60 3.36 14.12
C LEU A 375 17.97 2.88 13.61
N ASN A 376 18.17 1.57 13.45
CA ASN A 376 19.40 1.00 12.86
C ASN A 376 19.63 1.45 11.41
N ILE A 377 18.56 1.58 10.61
CA ILE A 377 18.65 2.12 9.26
C ILE A 377 19.07 3.60 9.30
N ILE A 378 18.45 4.38 10.18
CA ILE A 378 18.78 5.79 10.35
C ILE A 378 20.24 5.96 10.84
N ASP A 379 20.70 5.14 11.79
CA ASP A 379 22.09 5.14 12.27
C ASP A 379 23.07 4.77 11.16
N THR A 380 22.73 3.79 10.32
CA THR A 380 23.51 3.43 9.12
C THR A 380 23.59 4.61 8.15
N ALA A 381 22.50 5.32 7.93
CA ALA A 381 22.50 6.51 7.09
C ALA A 381 23.33 7.64 7.69
N ARG A 382 23.17 7.91 9.00
CA ARG A 382 23.94 8.93 9.73
C ARG A 382 25.44 8.69 9.68
N ALA A 383 25.89 7.45 9.81
CA ALA A 383 27.31 7.09 9.76
C ALA A 383 27.99 7.48 8.42
N ASN A 384 27.22 7.63 7.33
CA ASN A 384 27.74 8.08 6.03
C ASN A 384 27.90 9.62 5.94
N TYR A 385 27.35 10.36 6.90
CA TYR A 385 27.37 11.82 6.94
C TYR A 385 27.86 12.33 8.32
N PRO A 386 29.15 12.11 8.69
CA PRO A 386 29.67 12.44 10.01
C PRO A 386 29.67 13.94 10.31
N SER A 387 29.57 14.79 9.30
CA SER A 387 29.44 16.25 9.45
C SER A 387 28.05 16.69 9.91
N LEU A 388 27.03 15.84 9.80
CA LEU A 388 25.67 16.17 10.21
C LEU A 388 25.44 15.83 11.68
N SER A 389 24.97 16.81 12.44
CA SER A 389 24.74 16.65 13.89
C SER A 389 23.24 16.46 14.16
N PHE A 390 22.79 15.20 14.23
CA PHE A 390 21.42 14.85 14.63
C PHE A 390 21.40 13.48 15.34
N THR A 391 20.34 13.22 16.11
CA THR A 391 20.10 11.90 16.68
C THR A 391 19.08 11.12 15.88
N SER A 392 19.21 9.79 15.82
CA SER A 392 18.26 8.92 15.08
C SER A 392 16.84 9.04 15.61
N MET A 393 16.67 9.23 16.93
CA MET A 393 15.36 9.49 17.53
C MET A 393 14.77 10.85 17.12
N ALA A 394 15.59 11.88 16.98
CA ALA A 394 15.12 13.19 16.51
C ALA A 394 14.62 13.11 15.06
N LEU A 395 15.40 12.46 14.17
CA LEU A 395 14.98 12.26 12.79
C LEU A 395 13.74 11.37 12.70
N LEU A 396 13.65 10.28 13.45
CA LEU A 396 12.46 9.44 13.50
C LEU A 396 11.20 10.25 13.91
N SER A 397 11.35 11.12 14.93
CA SER A 397 10.26 12.01 15.34
C SER A 397 9.83 12.95 14.20
N ASP A 398 10.79 13.49 13.45
CA ASP A 398 10.50 14.37 12.32
C ASP A 398 9.81 13.60 11.18
N LEU A 399 10.29 12.40 10.88
CA LEU A 399 9.70 11.53 9.83
C LEU A 399 8.25 11.11 10.12
N LEU A 400 7.84 11.13 11.38
CA LEU A 400 6.46 10.81 11.78
C LEU A 400 5.56 12.05 11.90
N LYS A 401 6.13 13.22 12.20
CA LYS A 401 5.35 14.41 12.60
C LYS A 401 5.65 15.64 11.76
N ALA A 402 6.92 16.01 11.62
CA ALA A 402 7.32 17.25 10.97
C ALA A 402 7.35 17.11 9.44
N VAL A 403 7.92 16.05 8.93
CA VAL A 403 8.01 15.69 7.51
C VAL A 403 7.46 14.27 7.36
N PRO A 404 6.15 14.05 7.39
CA PRO A 404 5.53 12.75 7.59
C PRO A 404 5.69 11.82 6.38
N LEU A 405 6.91 11.35 6.15
CA LEU A 405 7.26 10.37 5.12
C LEU A 405 7.08 8.92 5.62
N PHE A 406 6.97 8.75 6.93
CA PHE A 406 6.65 7.49 7.59
C PHE A 406 5.36 7.61 8.39
N CYS A 407 4.68 6.49 8.59
CA CYS A 407 3.57 6.37 9.53
C CYS A 407 3.80 5.19 10.47
N GLN A 408 3.26 5.32 11.68
CA GLN A 408 3.22 4.23 12.64
C GLN A 408 1.91 3.46 12.50
N ASP A 409 1.99 2.14 12.49
CA ASP A 409 0.87 1.22 12.39
C ASP A 409 1.00 0.14 13.46
N GLY A 410 0.36 0.34 14.59
CA GLY A 410 0.56 -0.47 15.80
C GLY A 410 1.99 -0.33 16.31
N VAL A 411 2.72 -1.45 16.38
CA VAL A 411 4.12 -1.51 16.80
C VAL A 411 5.13 -1.31 15.66
N TYR A 412 4.63 -1.24 14.42
CA TYR A 412 5.45 -1.13 13.22
C TYR A 412 5.47 0.28 12.64
N TYR A 413 6.53 0.55 11.89
CA TYR A 413 6.78 1.79 11.15
C TYR A 413 6.93 1.47 9.69
N LYS A 414 6.30 2.25 8.80
CA LYS A 414 6.37 2.06 7.36
C LYS A 414 6.40 3.39 6.62
N TRP A 415 6.94 3.36 5.40
CA TRP A 415 6.79 4.48 4.49
C TRP A 415 5.29 4.75 4.26
N VAL A 416 4.91 6.03 4.22
CA VAL A 416 3.52 6.40 3.89
C VAL A 416 3.12 5.81 2.54
N HIS A 417 4.07 5.72 1.60
CA HIS A 417 3.90 4.97 0.37
C HIS A 417 5.24 4.40 -0.12
N LYS A 418 5.25 3.13 -0.59
CA LYS A 418 6.45 2.43 -1.10
C LYS A 418 7.15 3.20 -2.23
N SER A 419 6.39 3.91 -3.08
CA SER A 419 6.96 4.70 -4.17
C SER A 419 7.84 5.86 -3.73
N LEU A 420 7.67 6.38 -2.50
CA LEU A 420 8.59 7.37 -1.92
C LEU A 420 9.94 6.74 -1.60
N GLN A 421 9.95 5.53 -1.03
CA GLN A 421 11.18 4.76 -0.85
C GLN A 421 11.90 4.55 -2.18
N GLU A 422 11.18 4.15 -3.22
CA GLU A 422 11.71 3.90 -4.56
C GLU A 422 12.25 5.19 -5.20
N TYR A 423 11.57 6.32 -4.99
CA TYR A 423 12.04 7.64 -5.42
C TYR A 423 13.35 8.04 -4.76
N PHE A 424 13.44 7.99 -3.44
CA PHE A 424 14.67 8.34 -2.73
C PHE A 424 15.81 7.36 -3.07
N ALA A 425 15.51 6.08 -3.29
CA ALA A 425 16.51 5.11 -3.73
C ALA A 425 17.01 5.40 -5.14
N ALA A 426 16.15 5.79 -6.09
CA ALA A 426 16.54 6.18 -7.45
C ALA A 426 17.42 7.43 -7.43
N GLU A 427 17.05 8.44 -6.64
CA GLU A 427 17.85 9.64 -6.42
C GLU A 427 19.23 9.33 -5.80
N PHE A 428 19.30 8.38 -4.84
CA PHE A 428 20.56 7.91 -4.27
C PHE A 428 21.46 7.27 -5.35
N ILE A 429 20.92 6.39 -6.17
CA ILE A 429 21.69 5.72 -7.24
C ILE A 429 22.31 6.77 -8.17
N TYR A 430 21.57 7.81 -8.50
CA TYR A 430 22.05 8.86 -9.38
C TYR A 430 23.06 9.80 -8.71
N LYS A 431 22.71 10.35 -7.53
CA LYS A 431 23.47 11.45 -6.90
C LYS A 431 24.61 10.99 -6.00
N ASP A 432 24.42 9.87 -5.29
CA ASP A 432 25.29 9.51 -4.15
C ASP A 432 26.11 8.25 -4.39
N SER A 433 25.75 7.38 -5.35
CA SER A 433 26.44 6.11 -5.60
C SER A 433 27.78 6.27 -6.33
N LYS A 434 28.02 7.42 -6.95
CA LYS A 434 29.28 7.77 -7.64
C LYS A 434 29.76 6.65 -8.61
N SER A 435 30.99 6.14 -8.38
CA SER A 435 31.57 5.06 -9.17
C SER A 435 30.82 3.72 -9.11
N ASN A 436 29.93 3.54 -8.13
CA ASN A 436 29.16 2.30 -7.95
C ASN A 436 27.85 2.29 -8.74
N GLN A 437 27.47 3.38 -9.40
CA GLN A 437 26.19 3.54 -10.11
C GLN A 437 25.98 2.42 -11.14
N ASP A 438 26.94 2.21 -12.04
CA ASP A 438 26.86 1.17 -13.06
C ASP A 438 26.74 -0.24 -12.46
N ALA A 439 27.50 -0.52 -11.39
CA ALA A 439 27.44 -1.80 -10.70
C ALA A 439 26.08 -2.06 -10.04
N ILE A 440 25.47 -1.03 -9.44
CA ILE A 440 24.12 -1.13 -8.84
C ILE A 440 23.09 -1.39 -9.93
N LEU A 441 23.11 -0.63 -11.02
CA LEU A 441 22.16 -0.79 -12.13
C LEU A 441 22.28 -2.16 -12.79
N SER A 442 23.51 -2.63 -13.05
CA SER A 442 23.77 -3.97 -13.57
C SER A 442 23.25 -5.06 -12.63
N LYS A 443 23.40 -4.88 -11.31
CA LYS A 443 22.86 -5.82 -10.32
C LYS A 443 21.33 -5.84 -10.31
N LEU A 444 20.67 -4.71 -10.48
CA LEU A 444 19.22 -4.62 -10.59
C LEU A 444 18.74 -5.30 -11.89
N TYR A 445 19.40 -5.04 -13.02
CA TYR A 445 19.10 -5.66 -14.31
C TYR A 445 19.22 -7.19 -14.26
N ASN A 446 20.31 -7.71 -13.69
CA ASN A 446 20.56 -9.15 -13.58
C ASN A 446 19.79 -9.82 -12.42
N SER A 447 18.95 -9.08 -11.73
CA SER A 447 18.12 -9.65 -10.67
C SER A 447 17.04 -10.57 -11.26
N LYS A 448 16.90 -11.79 -10.74
CA LYS A 448 15.76 -12.67 -11.06
C LYS A 448 14.39 -12.03 -10.78
N LYS A 449 14.37 -10.90 -10.09
CA LYS A 449 13.18 -10.16 -9.66
C LYS A 449 13.16 -8.75 -10.20
N ILE A 450 13.62 -8.55 -11.44
CA ILE A 450 13.62 -7.23 -12.07
C ILE A 450 12.24 -6.56 -12.02
N ASP A 451 11.17 -7.34 -12.11
CA ASP A 451 9.80 -6.84 -12.05
C ASP A 451 9.49 -6.10 -10.74
N SER A 452 10.10 -6.50 -9.63
CA SER A 452 9.93 -5.80 -8.35
C SER A 452 10.58 -4.40 -8.32
N TYR A 453 11.47 -4.12 -9.26
CA TYR A 453 12.19 -2.86 -9.38
C TYR A 453 11.68 -1.96 -10.51
N ILE A 454 10.65 -2.36 -11.27
CA ILE A 454 10.16 -1.61 -12.45
C ILE A 454 9.86 -0.15 -12.10
N ASN A 455 9.17 0.13 -11.00
CA ASN A 455 8.85 1.51 -10.63
C ASN A 455 10.10 2.34 -10.25
N LEU A 456 11.08 1.71 -9.61
CA LEU A 456 12.37 2.35 -9.33
C LEU A 456 13.14 2.65 -10.62
N LEU A 457 13.16 1.68 -11.54
CA LEU A 457 13.85 1.83 -12.85
C LEU A 457 13.19 2.89 -13.73
N ASP A 458 11.86 3.00 -13.68
CA ASP A 458 11.10 4.03 -14.38
C ASP A 458 11.41 5.44 -13.80
N LEU A 459 11.48 5.57 -12.48
CA LEU A 459 11.92 6.80 -11.81
C LEU A 459 13.39 7.13 -12.14
N TYR A 460 14.26 6.12 -12.15
CA TYR A 460 15.66 6.32 -12.51
C TYR A 460 15.82 6.75 -13.96
N PHE A 461 15.04 6.18 -14.90
CA PHE A 461 15.02 6.62 -16.30
C PHE A 461 14.65 8.11 -16.44
N ASP A 462 13.67 8.57 -15.69
CA ASP A 462 13.28 9.99 -15.65
C ASP A 462 14.42 10.91 -15.18
N ILE A 463 15.28 10.42 -14.26
CA ILE A 463 16.38 11.17 -13.66
C ILE A 463 17.61 11.14 -14.58
N ASP A 464 18.03 9.94 -15.02
CA ASP A 464 19.23 9.71 -15.82
C ASP A 464 18.95 8.75 -17.00
N PRO A 465 18.39 9.26 -18.11
CA PRO A 465 18.15 8.44 -19.31
C PRO A 465 19.42 7.79 -19.88
N ASN A 466 20.57 8.48 -19.80
CA ASN A 466 21.81 7.98 -20.37
C ASN A 466 22.38 6.79 -19.57
N GLY A 467 22.41 6.90 -18.24
CA GLY A 467 22.80 5.80 -17.37
C GLY A 467 21.87 4.60 -17.50
N PHE A 468 20.57 4.84 -17.65
CA PHE A 468 19.58 3.80 -17.89
C PHE A 468 19.81 3.09 -19.24
N GLN A 469 20.00 3.84 -20.31
CA GLN A 469 20.28 3.27 -21.65
C GLN A 469 21.55 2.41 -21.64
N LYS A 470 22.62 2.90 -21.01
CA LYS A 470 23.90 2.19 -20.92
C LYS A 470 23.78 0.87 -20.15
N ASN A 471 23.10 0.86 -18.99
CA ASN A 471 23.16 -0.25 -18.05
C ASN A 471 21.95 -1.20 -18.10
N ILE A 472 20.84 -0.78 -18.72
CA ILE A 472 19.60 -1.57 -18.82
C ILE A 472 19.27 -1.87 -20.28
N VAL A 473 19.09 -0.80 -21.11
CA VAL A 473 18.58 -0.99 -22.49
C VAL A 473 19.63 -1.70 -23.36
N LYS A 474 20.88 -1.26 -23.31
CA LYS A 474 21.96 -1.84 -24.15
C LYS A 474 22.17 -3.33 -23.82
N PRO A 475 22.37 -3.77 -22.56
CA PRO A 475 22.50 -5.19 -22.24
C PRO A 475 21.27 -6.02 -22.63
N PHE A 476 20.06 -5.45 -22.50
CA PHE A 476 18.83 -6.12 -22.93
C PHE A 476 18.81 -6.37 -24.43
N LEU A 477 19.19 -5.35 -25.23
CA LEU A 477 19.24 -5.48 -26.69
C LEU A 477 20.35 -6.45 -27.15
N GLU A 478 21.51 -6.44 -26.50
CA GLU A 478 22.60 -7.40 -26.77
C GLU A 478 22.13 -8.83 -26.50
N ALA A 479 21.55 -9.09 -25.36
CA ALA A 479 20.97 -10.40 -25.01
C ALA A 479 19.87 -10.85 -25.98
N PHE A 480 19.03 -9.92 -26.43
CA PHE A 480 17.98 -10.20 -27.42
C PHE A 480 18.59 -10.56 -28.80
N VAL A 481 19.59 -9.84 -29.24
CA VAL A 481 20.29 -10.13 -30.52
C VAL A 481 20.95 -11.51 -30.46
N ASP A 482 21.69 -11.80 -29.37
CA ASP A 482 22.33 -13.11 -29.17
C ASP A 482 21.31 -14.25 -29.20
N TYR A 483 20.17 -14.07 -28.49
CA TYR A 483 19.06 -15.04 -28.49
C TYR A 483 18.48 -15.24 -29.90
N TYR A 484 18.29 -14.15 -30.67
CA TYR A 484 17.75 -14.20 -32.03
C TYR A 484 18.69 -14.90 -32.96
N GLU A 485 19.99 -14.58 -32.94
CA GLU A 485 21.00 -15.21 -33.74
C GLU A 485 21.11 -16.71 -33.48
N GLN A 486 21.10 -17.13 -32.21
CA GLN A 486 21.20 -18.54 -31.84
C GLN A 486 19.97 -19.35 -32.27
N ASN A 487 18.76 -18.79 -32.19
CA ASN A 487 17.55 -19.56 -32.41
C ASN A 487 16.93 -19.44 -33.79
N TYR A 488 17.25 -18.36 -34.54
CA TYR A 488 16.61 -18.09 -35.82
C TYR A 488 17.58 -17.96 -37.00
N ILE A 489 18.85 -17.59 -36.77
CA ILE A 489 19.82 -17.48 -37.83
C ILE A 489 20.72 -18.73 -37.94
N SER A 490 21.18 -19.26 -36.80
CA SER A 490 21.99 -20.50 -36.77
C SER A 490 21.17 -21.77 -37.01
N GLY A 491 19.85 -21.73 -36.81
CA GLY A 491 18.94 -22.86 -37.08
C GLY A 491 18.50 -22.98 -38.55
N SER A 492 18.81 -22.04 -39.42
CA SER A 492 18.46 -22.08 -40.85
C SER A 492 19.49 -22.77 -41.76
N ALA A 493 20.50 -23.39 -41.18
CA ALA A 493 21.43 -24.29 -41.93
C ALA A 493 20.98 -25.75 -41.67
N LEU A 494 19.79 -26.12 -42.16
CA LEU A 494 19.42 -27.53 -42.38
C LEU A 494 19.11 -27.73 -43.86
N PRO A 495 19.55 -28.90 -44.40
CA PRO A 495 19.83 -29.18 -45.78
C PRO A 495 18.64 -29.16 -46.74
#